data_8024f4eb23bd0d757d89c305abf838d8
#
_entry.id   8024f4eb23bd0d757d89c305abf838d8
#
_cell.length_a   1.000
_cell.length_b   1.000
_cell.length_c   1.000
_cell.angle_alpha   90.00
_cell.angle_beta   90.00
_cell.angle_gamma   90.00
#
_symmetry.space_group_name_H-M   'P 1'
#
loop_
_entity.id
_entity.type
_entity.pdbx_description
1 polymer ?
#
loop_
_entity_poly.entity_id
_entity_poly.type
_entity_poly.pdbx_seq_one_letter_code
_entity_poly.pdbx_strand_id
1 'polypeptide(L)'
;MSGQTIDIRELNHHDRGRQCSGGCRVAARTLRSKEINVANFSWRKAALVAAVVPMMALSACSSTGGKPVEGGGAAGGGQVATTDRMKVALITHAAAGDTFWDIVRKGAEEASAKDNVELLYTSDPEAGRQAQLVQQAIDQKVDGIAVTLATPEALKDVLKKATDAGIPVVSLNAGESVSAQLGAFTHFGSNEQLAGQAVGTKLAEQGFKHPVCVIQQQGHVGLEARCAGVKAKVPGAEILYVDGKDMTGVQSTATAKLQAAKDADVIIGLGAPITLTLLKSVADAGSSAKVASFDLNAELAQKIVDGDVIFTVDQQPWAQGYMSVDSLWQAKRGGFKLGGGQPVLTGPTIVDQSNASDVLKFAQQGVR
;
A
#
# COMPACT_ATOMS: atom_id res chain seq x y z
N MET A 1 31.79 37.09 30.72
CA MET A 1 30.82 38.18 30.53
C MET A 1 29.55 37.59 30.05
N SER A 2 28.75 37.48 30.94
CA SER A 2 27.32 37.69 31.24
C SER A 2 26.37 36.85 30.39
N GLY A 3 25.86 35.86 31.12
CA GLY A 3 24.71 35.09 30.75
C GLY A 3 23.39 35.89 30.81
N GLN A 4 22.41 35.37 30.10
CA GLN A 4 20.99 35.59 30.44
C GLN A 4 20.24 34.29 30.25
N THR A 5 19.92 33.69 31.38
CA THR A 5 18.92 32.64 31.58
C THR A 5 17.54 33.31 31.55
N ILE A 6 16.63 32.84 30.74
CA ILE A 6 15.21 33.26 30.80
C ILE A 6 14.45 32.16 31.50
N ASP A 7 13.95 32.50 32.69
CA ASP A 7 13.07 31.70 33.54
C ASP A 7 11.62 31.93 33.07
N ILE A 8 10.91 30.86 32.71
CA ILE A 8 9.48 30.90 32.42
C ILE A 8 8.73 30.17 33.54
N ARG A 9 8.45 30.95 34.59
CA ARG A 9 7.38 30.65 35.56
C ARG A 9 6.44 31.85 35.63
N GLU A 10 5.15 31.55 35.72
CA GLU A 10 4.01 32.43 35.97
C GLU A 10 3.24 32.93 34.75
N LEU A 11 2.14 32.25 34.51
CA LEU A 11 0.82 32.90 34.22
C LEU A 11 -0.28 31.88 34.49
N ASN A 12 -0.61 31.75 35.79
CA ASN A 12 -1.91 31.28 36.26
C ASN A 12 -2.62 32.48 36.87
N HIS A 13 -3.79 32.89 36.37
CA HIS A 13 -4.98 33.20 37.14
C HIS A 13 -6.03 34.05 36.37
N HIS A 14 -7.23 33.68 36.57
CA HIS A 14 -8.51 34.42 36.42
C HIS A 14 -9.15 34.45 35.04
N ASP A 15 -10.20 33.64 34.83
CA ASP A 15 -11.51 34.30 34.82
C ASP A 15 -12.64 33.32 35.24
N ARG A 16 -13.57 33.92 36.02
CA ARG A 16 -14.70 33.26 36.69
C ARG A 16 -15.92 33.22 35.78
N GLY A 17 -16.60 32.11 35.81
CA GLY A 17 -18.07 32.00 35.95
C GLY A 17 -18.96 32.79 35.04
N ARG A 18 -19.68 32.07 34.15
CA ARG A 18 -21.10 32.33 33.90
C ARG A 18 -21.86 31.02 33.77
N GLN A 19 -22.68 30.73 34.78
CA GLN A 19 -23.77 29.78 34.70
C GLN A 19 -24.83 30.34 33.76
N CYS A 20 -25.22 29.59 32.76
CA CYS A 20 -26.51 29.77 32.08
C CYS A 20 -27.35 28.53 32.32
N SER A 21 -28.28 28.67 33.24
CA SER A 21 -29.47 27.81 33.41
C SER A 21 -30.41 28.05 32.24
N GLY A 22 -30.68 27.04 31.46
CA GLY A 22 -31.66 27.08 30.38
C GLY A 22 -31.99 25.68 29.90
N GLY A 23 -33.03 25.08 30.50
CA GLY A 23 -33.48 23.74 30.12
C GLY A 23 -34.02 23.71 28.70
N CYS A 24 -33.47 22.85 27.85
CA CYS A 24 -34.10 22.41 26.63
C CYS A 24 -34.57 20.97 26.81
N ARG A 25 -35.90 20.80 27.00
CA ARG A 25 -36.59 19.52 26.91
C ARG A 25 -36.61 19.09 25.45
N VAL A 26 -35.89 18.03 25.10
CA VAL A 26 -36.06 17.34 23.83
C VAL A 26 -37.22 16.35 23.97
N ALA A 27 -38.30 16.63 23.25
CA ALA A 27 -39.45 15.75 23.14
C ALA A 27 -39.12 14.53 22.30
N ALA A 28 -39.13 13.35 22.90
CA ALA A 28 -39.09 12.08 22.21
C ALA A 28 -40.41 11.88 21.41
N ARG A 29 -40.32 11.93 20.10
CA ARG A 29 -41.36 11.51 19.17
C ARG A 29 -41.25 10.02 18.90
N THR A 30 -42.09 9.22 19.52
CA THR A 30 -42.36 7.82 19.20
C THR A 30 -42.98 7.72 17.81
N LEU A 31 -42.27 7.11 16.87
CA LEU A 31 -42.79 6.70 15.57
C LEU A 31 -43.51 5.36 15.74
N ARG A 32 -44.86 5.41 15.64
CA ARG A 32 -45.72 4.22 15.51
C ARG A 32 -45.47 3.53 14.19
N SER A 33 -45.10 2.27 14.24
CA SER A 33 -45.09 1.33 13.11
C SER A 33 -46.56 1.10 12.67
N LYS A 34 -46.86 1.40 11.39
CA LYS A 34 -48.10 0.95 10.74
C LYS A 34 -47.83 -0.42 10.10
N GLU A 35 -48.51 -1.41 10.61
CA GLU A 35 -48.64 -2.74 9.98
C GLU A 35 -49.41 -2.59 8.68
N ILE A 36 -48.86 -3.10 7.58
CA ILE A 36 -49.55 -3.23 6.30
C ILE A 36 -50.05 -4.67 6.18
N ASN A 37 -51.38 -4.80 6.27
CA ASN A 37 -52.10 -6.04 6.03
C ASN A 37 -51.96 -6.45 4.56
N VAL A 38 -51.48 -7.66 4.33
CA VAL A 38 -51.48 -8.33 3.02
C VAL A 38 -52.82 -9.05 2.89
N ALA A 39 -53.72 -8.51 2.08
CA ALA A 39 -54.99 -9.17 1.72
C ALA A 39 -54.75 -10.11 0.52
N ASN A 40 -55.10 -11.37 0.72
CA ASN A 40 -55.19 -12.40 -0.30
C ASN A 40 -56.08 -12.01 -1.46
N PHE A 41 -55.61 -12.13 -2.70
CA PHE A 41 -56.46 -12.06 -3.88
C PHE A 41 -56.36 -13.35 -4.68
N SER A 42 -57.50 -14.04 -4.75
CA SER A 42 -57.70 -15.34 -5.36
C SER A 42 -57.82 -15.28 -6.88
N TRP A 43 -57.27 -16.27 -7.55
CA TRP A 43 -57.42 -16.51 -8.97
C TRP A 43 -58.86 -16.86 -9.36
N ARG A 44 -59.44 -16.17 -10.34
CA ARG A 44 -60.51 -16.72 -11.20
C ARG A 44 -60.23 -16.38 -12.66
N LYS A 45 -60.39 -17.40 -13.49
CA LYS A 45 -60.25 -17.45 -14.94
C LYS A 45 -61.29 -16.61 -15.66
N ALA A 46 -60.91 -15.92 -16.74
CA ALA A 46 -61.81 -15.65 -17.90
C ALA A 46 -61.00 -15.22 -19.13
N ALA A 47 -61.17 -15.94 -20.13
CA ALA A 47 -61.22 -15.93 -21.60
C ALA A 47 -60.76 -14.72 -22.40
N LEU A 48 -59.96 -15.06 -23.40
CA LEU A 48 -59.71 -14.51 -24.75
C LEU A 48 -60.67 -13.38 -25.29
N VAL A 49 -60.03 -12.24 -25.66
CA VAL A 49 -60.43 -11.49 -26.88
C VAL A 49 -59.13 -10.92 -27.51
N ALA A 50 -58.93 -11.30 -28.78
CA ALA A 50 -57.85 -10.75 -29.65
C ALA A 50 -58.25 -9.38 -30.12
N ALA A 51 -57.41 -8.33 -29.87
CA ALA A 51 -57.52 -7.05 -30.52
C ALA A 51 -56.09 -6.64 -30.96
N VAL A 52 -55.92 -6.53 -32.27
CA VAL A 52 -54.76 -5.97 -32.99
C VAL A 52 -54.72 -4.49 -32.68
N VAL A 53 -53.62 -4.02 -32.09
CA VAL A 53 -53.34 -2.58 -31.94
C VAL A 53 -51.90 -2.34 -32.45
N PRO A 54 -51.69 -1.28 -33.26
CA PRO A 54 -50.41 -1.07 -33.92
C PRO A 54 -49.33 -0.59 -32.91
N MET A 55 -48.15 -1.10 -33.16
CA MET A 55 -46.89 -0.82 -32.44
C MET A 55 -46.49 0.65 -32.73
N MET A 56 -46.78 1.56 -31.80
CA MET A 56 -46.09 2.85 -31.74
C MET A 56 -44.79 2.69 -30.98
N ALA A 57 -43.70 2.84 -31.67
CA ALA A 57 -42.35 2.92 -31.14
C ALA A 57 -42.22 4.16 -30.24
N LEU A 58 -42.22 3.97 -28.91
CA LEU A 58 -41.78 4.97 -27.95
C LEU A 58 -40.25 4.98 -27.93
N SER A 59 -39.65 5.89 -28.69
CA SER A 59 -38.25 6.25 -28.52
C SER A 59 -38.05 6.90 -27.14
N ALA A 60 -37.51 6.13 -26.20
CA ALA A 60 -37.02 6.66 -24.95
C ALA A 60 -35.81 7.57 -25.25
N CYS A 61 -35.97 8.86 -25.11
CA CYS A 61 -34.87 9.82 -25.09
C CYS A 61 -33.99 9.52 -23.85
N SER A 62 -32.85 8.89 -24.08
CA SER A 62 -31.79 8.84 -23.10
C SER A 62 -31.09 10.21 -23.08
N SER A 63 -31.18 10.89 -21.96
CA SER A 63 -30.54 12.20 -21.72
C SER A 63 -29.04 12.07 -21.39
N THR A 64 -28.29 11.32 -22.19
CA THR A 64 -26.83 11.32 -22.12
C THR A 64 -26.32 12.24 -23.21
N GLY A 65 -25.91 13.44 -22.83
CA GLY A 65 -25.29 14.44 -23.69
C GLY A 65 -23.86 14.03 -24.12
N GLY A 66 -23.76 13.04 -25.00
CA GLY A 66 -22.52 12.64 -25.64
C GLY A 66 -22.81 12.19 -27.07
N LYS A 67 -22.05 12.68 -28.07
CA LYS A 67 -22.11 12.19 -29.43
C LYS A 67 -21.89 10.68 -29.48
N PRO A 68 -22.65 9.89 -30.26
CA PRO A 68 -22.34 8.50 -30.50
C PRO A 68 -21.00 8.40 -31.24
N VAL A 69 -20.10 7.55 -30.73
CA VAL A 69 -18.89 7.17 -31.46
C VAL A 69 -19.29 6.04 -32.40
N GLU A 70 -19.28 6.31 -33.71
CA GLU A 70 -19.42 5.28 -34.74
C GLU A 70 -18.12 4.47 -34.84
N GLY A 71 -18.23 3.18 -34.67
CA GLY A 71 -17.25 2.22 -35.16
C GLY A 71 -16.61 1.32 -34.11
N GLY A 72 -16.88 0.03 -34.24
CA GLY A 72 -16.02 -1.05 -33.74
C GLY A 72 -16.72 -2.06 -32.84
N GLY A 73 -16.90 -3.26 -33.40
CA GLY A 73 -17.56 -4.41 -32.79
C GLY A 73 -17.00 -4.79 -31.40
N ALA A 74 -17.91 -5.06 -30.49
CA ALA A 74 -17.62 -5.52 -29.15
C ALA A 74 -17.13 -6.97 -29.16
N ALA A 75 -15.84 -7.17 -28.97
CA ALA A 75 -15.33 -8.35 -28.30
C ALA A 75 -15.13 -7.91 -26.83
N GLY A 76 -15.58 -8.73 -25.85
CA GLY A 76 -15.64 -8.40 -24.42
C GLY A 76 -14.29 -8.10 -23.77
N GLY A 77 -13.74 -6.94 -24.08
CA GLY A 77 -12.58 -6.33 -23.42
C GLY A 77 -13.03 -5.04 -22.74
N GLY A 78 -12.59 -4.79 -21.53
CA GLY A 78 -12.84 -3.55 -20.82
C GLY A 78 -12.52 -2.34 -21.70
N GLN A 79 -13.26 -1.23 -21.51
CA GLN A 79 -13.09 -0.03 -22.33
C GLN A 79 -11.72 0.61 -22.04
N VAL A 80 -10.85 0.61 -23.03
CA VAL A 80 -9.53 1.27 -22.96
C VAL A 80 -9.72 2.79 -23.15
N ALA A 81 -8.89 3.58 -22.45
CA ALA A 81 -8.87 5.03 -22.64
C ALA A 81 -8.57 5.41 -24.09
N THR A 82 -9.29 6.42 -24.61
CA THR A 82 -9.13 6.92 -25.99
C THR A 82 -8.06 8.03 -26.11
N THR A 83 -7.23 8.21 -25.09
CA THR A 83 -6.09 9.15 -25.10
C THR A 83 -4.96 8.61 -25.95
N ASP A 84 -4.12 9.53 -26.44
CA ASP A 84 -2.86 9.16 -27.10
C ASP A 84 -2.05 8.23 -26.18
N ARG A 85 -1.40 7.24 -26.78
CA ARG A 85 -0.61 6.26 -26.05
C ARG A 85 0.57 6.94 -25.35
N MET A 86 0.63 6.80 -24.02
CA MET A 86 1.73 7.27 -23.21
C MET A 86 2.77 6.17 -23.02
N LYS A 87 4.03 6.58 -22.80
CA LYS A 87 5.11 5.70 -22.37
C LYS A 87 5.50 6.04 -20.94
N VAL A 88 5.35 5.10 -20.03
CA VAL A 88 5.66 5.26 -18.60
C VAL A 88 6.73 4.25 -18.19
N ALA A 89 7.80 4.72 -17.54
CA ALA A 89 8.79 3.87 -16.93
C ALA A 89 8.42 3.61 -15.44
N LEU A 90 8.35 2.34 -15.06
CA LEU A 90 8.29 1.91 -13.66
C LEU A 90 9.64 1.27 -13.31
N ILE A 91 10.38 1.93 -12.40
CA ILE A 91 11.76 1.59 -12.07
C ILE A 91 11.86 1.26 -10.58
N THR A 92 12.12 -0.01 -10.26
CA THR A 92 12.14 -0.49 -8.87
C THR A 92 13.53 -0.94 -8.44
N HIS A 93 13.72 -1.13 -7.14
CA HIS A 93 14.92 -1.75 -6.56
C HIS A 93 14.73 -3.25 -6.32
N ALA A 94 13.81 -3.90 -7.06
CA ALA A 94 13.50 -5.31 -6.92
C ALA A 94 14.74 -6.18 -7.11
N ALA A 95 14.96 -7.09 -6.16
CA ALA A 95 15.88 -8.21 -6.34
C ALA A 95 15.17 -9.38 -7.03
N ALA A 96 15.94 -10.25 -7.70
CA ALA A 96 15.39 -11.44 -8.33
C ALA A 96 14.73 -12.37 -7.28
N GLY A 97 13.52 -12.85 -7.58
CA GLY A 97 12.78 -13.78 -6.72
C GLY A 97 11.97 -13.12 -5.60
N ASP A 98 11.94 -11.80 -5.50
CA ASP A 98 11.08 -11.10 -4.55
C ASP A 98 9.67 -10.93 -5.15
N THR A 99 8.74 -11.78 -4.70
CA THR A 99 7.36 -11.87 -5.17
C THR A 99 6.52 -10.61 -4.91
N PHE A 100 6.94 -9.74 -4.00
CA PHE A 100 6.27 -8.45 -3.76
C PHE A 100 6.20 -7.61 -5.05
N TRP A 101 7.29 -7.61 -5.81
CA TRP A 101 7.40 -6.80 -7.02
C TRP A 101 6.58 -7.34 -8.19
N ASP A 102 6.30 -8.65 -8.23
CA ASP A 102 5.36 -9.23 -9.20
C ASP A 102 3.95 -8.67 -9.00
N ILE A 103 3.54 -8.45 -7.74
CA ILE A 103 2.23 -7.88 -7.40
C ILE A 103 2.18 -6.39 -7.77
N VAL A 104 3.24 -5.63 -7.45
CA VAL A 104 3.37 -4.21 -7.86
C VAL A 104 3.28 -4.08 -9.38
N ARG A 105 4.05 -4.92 -10.10
CA ARG A 105 4.07 -4.95 -11.56
C ARG A 105 2.70 -5.27 -12.14
N LYS A 106 2.00 -6.25 -11.59
CA LYS A 106 0.64 -6.62 -12.02
C LYS A 106 -0.32 -5.44 -11.92
N GLY A 107 -0.31 -4.70 -10.80
CA GLY A 107 -1.12 -3.49 -10.65
C GLY A 107 -0.80 -2.44 -11.70
N ALA A 108 0.49 -2.21 -11.96
CA ALA A 108 0.94 -1.27 -13.00
C ALA A 108 0.53 -1.70 -14.41
N GLU A 109 0.61 -3.01 -14.73
CA GLU A 109 0.17 -3.57 -16.01
C GLU A 109 -1.34 -3.42 -16.22
N GLU A 110 -2.16 -3.62 -15.17
CA GLU A 110 -3.61 -3.46 -15.24
C GLU A 110 -4.01 -1.98 -15.45
N ALA A 111 -3.35 -1.03 -14.76
CA ALA A 111 -3.54 0.39 -15.02
C ALA A 111 -3.13 0.76 -16.46
N SER A 112 -1.98 0.25 -16.90
CA SER A 112 -1.44 0.51 -18.25
C SER A 112 -2.38 0.04 -19.34
N ALA A 113 -2.99 -1.14 -19.17
CA ALA A 113 -3.98 -1.68 -20.10
C ALA A 113 -5.25 -0.80 -20.17
N LYS A 114 -5.72 -0.32 -19.01
CA LYS A 114 -6.89 0.56 -18.91
C LYS A 114 -6.61 1.94 -19.53
N ASP A 115 -5.44 2.52 -19.29
CA ASP A 115 -5.12 3.93 -19.58
C ASP A 115 -4.42 4.14 -20.92
N ASN A 116 -4.32 3.10 -21.75
CA ASN A 116 -3.57 3.11 -23.02
C ASN A 116 -2.10 3.51 -22.84
N VAL A 117 -1.42 2.93 -21.84
CA VAL A 117 -0.02 3.19 -21.52
C VAL A 117 0.86 2.06 -22.03
N GLU A 118 2.03 2.39 -22.58
CA GLU A 118 3.15 1.49 -22.77
C GLU A 118 4.01 1.50 -21.50
N LEU A 119 3.97 0.40 -20.74
CA LEU A 119 4.72 0.26 -19.51
C LEU A 119 6.12 -0.29 -19.79
N LEU A 120 7.15 0.45 -19.38
CA LEU A 120 8.53 0.01 -19.34
C LEU A 120 8.89 -0.35 -17.90
N TYR A 121 8.78 -1.63 -17.52
CA TYR A 121 9.17 -2.10 -16.20
C TYR A 121 10.64 -2.51 -16.21
N THR A 122 11.43 -1.93 -15.31
CA THR A 122 12.84 -2.27 -15.10
C THR A 122 13.17 -2.27 -13.60
N SER A 123 14.15 -3.07 -13.19
CA SER A 123 14.57 -3.14 -11.79
C SER A 123 16.04 -3.46 -11.64
N ASP A 124 16.65 -2.91 -10.58
CA ASP A 124 17.97 -3.32 -10.11
C ASP A 124 18.11 -2.98 -8.62
N PRO A 125 18.52 -3.92 -7.76
CA PRO A 125 18.72 -3.68 -6.33
C PRO A 125 19.94 -2.81 -6.01
N GLU A 126 20.87 -2.64 -6.98
CA GLU A 126 22.03 -1.78 -6.82
C GLU A 126 21.66 -0.33 -7.16
N ALA A 127 21.81 0.56 -6.20
CA ALA A 127 21.35 1.94 -6.30
C ALA A 127 21.94 2.71 -7.51
N GLY A 128 23.23 2.50 -7.81
CA GLY A 128 23.89 3.10 -8.97
C GLY A 128 23.33 2.61 -10.31
N ARG A 129 22.94 1.32 -10.38
CA ARG A 129 22.29 0.76 -11.58
C ARG A 129 20.86 1.23 -11.70
N GLN A 130 20.12 1.30 -10.59
CA GLN A 130 18.77 1.89 -10.59
C GLN A 130 18.82 3.33 -11.12
N ALA A 131 19.80 4.14 -10.73
CA ALA A 131 20.00 5.50 -11.27
C ALA A 131 20.26 5.50 -12.78
N GLN A 132 21.02 4.52 -13.31
CA GLN A 132 21.23 4.36 -14.76
C GLN A 132 19.93 4.01 -15.49
N LEU A 133 19.04 3.19 -14.90
CA LEU A 133 17.74 2.88 -15.48
C LEU A 133 16.85 4.14 -15.56
N VAL A 134 16.89 5.01 -14.55
CA VAL A 134 16.22 6.32 -14.60
C VAL A 134 16.79 7.18 -15.73
N GLN A 135 18.13 7.24 -15.89
CA GLN A 135 18.74 8.00 -16.98
C GLN A 135 18.30 7.45 -18.36
N GLN A 136 18.25 6.12 -18.53
CA GLN A 136 17.75 5.50 -19.75
C GLN A 136 16.31 5.88 -20.07
N ALA A 137 15.43 5.98 -19.05
CA ALA A 137 14.05 6.42 -19.22
C ALA A 137 14.00 7.89 -19.70
N ILE A 138 14.87 8.77 -19.16
CA ILE A 138 15.00 10.16 -19.62
C ILE A 138 15.42 10.21 -21.08
N ASP A 139 16.45 9.44 -21.44
CA ASP A 139 16.99 9.39 -22.82
C ASP A 139 15.95 8.87 -23.82
N GLN A 140 15.08 7.95 -23.39
CA GLN A 140 13.94 7.43 -24.16
C GLN A 140 12.77 8.41 -24.22
N LYS A 141 12.86 9.57 -23.54
CA LYS A 141 11.81 10.60 -23.51
C LYS A 141 10.45 10.05 -23.09
N VAL A 142 10.42 9.26 -22.01
CA VAL A 142 9.16 8.73 -21.47
C VAL A 142 8.24 9.87 -21.02
N ASP A 143 6.93 9.64 -21.03
CA ASP A 143 5.92 10.62 -20.61
C ASP A 143 5.76 10.72 -19.09
N GLY A 144 6.32 9.76 -18.34
CA GLY A 144 6.31 9.75 -16.89
C GLY A 144 7.21 8.67 -16.29
N ILE A 145 7.67 8.91 -15.07
CA ILE A 145 8.54 7.99 -14.31
C ILE A 145 7.87 7.68 -12.97
N ALA A 146 7.65 6.39 -12.70
CA ALA A 146 7.34 5.86 -11.37
C ALA A 146 8.60 5.19 -10.82
N VAL A 147 9.06 5.55 -9.61
CA VAL A 147 10.35 5.10 -9.09
C VAL A 147 10.29 4.81 -7.59
N THR A 148 10.98 3.76 -7.15
CA THR A 148 11.20 3.49 -5.72
C THR A 148 12.44 4.21 -5.20
N LEU A 149 12.40 4.72 -3.99
CA LEU A 149 13.46 5.55 -3.39
C LEU A 149 14.12 4.84 -2.20
N ALA A 150 14.53 3.58 -2.40
CA ALA A 150 15.17 2.77 -1.35
C ALA A 150 16.51 3.37 -0.88
N THR A 151 17.27 3.93 -1.81
CA THR A 151 18.53 4.63 -1.56
C THR A 151 18.49 6.01 -2.24
N PRO A 152 17.80 6.99 -1.63
CA PRO A 152 17.43 8.25 -2.28
C PRO A 152 18.61 9.10 -2.72
N GLU A 153 19.72 9.08 -1.98
CA GLU A 153 20.92 9.86 -2.33
C GLU A 153 21.51 9.49 -3.70
N ALA A 154 21.45 8.21 -4.05
CA ALA A 154 21.95 7.74 -5.35
C ALA A 154 21.06 8.19 -6.53
N LEU A 155 19.80 8.52 -6.26
CA LEU A 155 18.81 8.89 -7.28
C LEU A 155 18.64 10.41 -7.43
N LYS A 156 19.13 11.19 -6.50
CA LYS A 156 18.91 12.64 -6.40
C LYS A 156 19.21 13.39 -7.70
N ASP A 157 20.40 13.22 -8.22
CA ASP A 157 20.84 13.98 -9.40
C ASP A 157 20.11 13.55 -10.67
N VAL A 158 19.82 12.26 -10.83
CA VAL A 158 19.13 11.76 -12.02
C VAL A 158 17.64 12.11 -11.99
N LEU A 159 16.99 12.14 -10.82
CA LEU A 159 15.62 12.60 -10.68
C LEU A 159 15.49 14.10 -10.92
N LYS A 160 16.49 14.88 -10.48
CA LYS A 160 16.54 16.31 -10.84
C LYS A 160 16.61 16.48 -12.37
N LYS A 161 17.42 15.70 -13.08
CA LYS A 161 17.45 15.75 -14.56
C LYS A 161 16.10 15.40 -15.18
N ALA A 162 15.39 14.40 -14.64
CA ALA A 162 14.06 14.03 -15.12
C ALA A 162 13.07 15.20 -14.99
N THR A 163 13.03 15.83 -13.82
CA THR A 163 12.15 16.99 -13.55
C THR A 163 12.54 18.23 -14.35
N ASP A 164 13.84 18.51 -14.51
CA ASP A 164 14.35 19.59 -15.36
C ASP A 164 13.99 19.38 -16.85
N ALA A 165 13.91 18.12 -17.29
CA ALA A 165 13.42 17.75 -18.63
C ALA A 165 11.88 17.80 -18.76
N GLY A 166 11.16 18.19 -17.71
CA GLY A 166 9.70 18.26 -17.68
C GLY A 166 8.98 16.91 -17.61
N ILE A 167 9.69 15.82 -17.26
CA ILE A 167 9.10 14.50 -17.09
C ILE A 167 8.48 14.42 -15.68
N PRO A 168 7.16 14.19 -15.55
CA PRO A 168 6.53 14.03 -14.26
C PRO A 168 7.03 12.77 -13.56
N VAL A 169 7.29 12.88 -12.25
CA VAL A 169 7.78 11.79 -11.40
C VAL A 169 6.78 11.52 -10.29
N VAL A 170 6.47 10.24 -10.05
CA VAL A 170 5.86 9.74 -8.83
C VAL A 170 6.82 8.77 -8.15
N SER A 171 6.76 8.69 -6.84
CA SER A 171 7.48 7.65 -6.12
C SER A 171 6.52 6.63 -5.53
N LEU A 172 7.03 5.43 -5.24
CA LEU A 172 6.24 4.39 -4.60
C LEU A 172 7.10 3.56 -3.64
N ASN A 173 6.44 2.86 -2.72
CA ASN A 173 7.00 1.93 -1.76
C ASN A 173 7.95 2.58 -0.76
N ALA A 174 9.19 2.87 -1.12
CA ALA A 174 10.22 3.40 -0.23
C ALA A 174 10.49 4.88 -0.44
N GLY A 175 10.95 5.58 0.62
CA GLY A 175 11.41 6.96 0.56
C GLY A 175 10.31 8.03 0.61
N GLU A 176 9.16 7.73 1.23
CA GLU A 176 8.03 8.64 1.39
C GLU A 176 8.48 10.03 1.92
N SER A 177 9.29 10.06 2.97
CA SER A 177 9.73 11.29 3.66
C SER A 177 10.59 12.22 2.82
N VAL A 178 11.23 11.72 1.75
CA VAL A 178 12.12 12.49 0.86
C VAL A 178 11.54 12.66 -0.56
N SER A 179 10.44 12.03 -0.83
CA SER A 179 9.79 11.95 -2.15
C SER A 179 9.60 13.32 -2.80
N ALA A 180 8.96 14.26 -2.09
CA ALA A 180 8.71 15.61 -2.59
C ALA A 180 10.02 16.40 -2.84
N GLN A 181 11.03 16.23 -2.00
CA GLN A 181 12.33 16.88 -2.14
C GLN A 181 13.08 16.41 -3.39
N LEU A 182 12.83 15.16 -3.81
CA LEU A 182 13.40 14.55 -5.01
C LEU A 182 12.56 14.80 -6.27
N GLY A 183 11.53 15.66 -6.18
CA GLY A 183 10.74 16.11 -7.32
C GLY A 183 9.56 15.22 -7.70
N ALA A 184 9.24 14.19 -6.92
CA ALA A 184 8.00 13.45 -7.13
C ALA A 184 6.80 14.30 -6.67
N PHE A 185 5.75 14.35 -7.49
CA PHE A 185 4.56 15.13 -7.15
C PHE A 185 3.62 14.42 -6.16
N THR A 186 3.78 13.13 -5.98
CA THR A 186 3.13 12.31 -4.95
C THR A 186 3.92 11.03 -4.68
N HIS A 187 3.57 10.33 -3.58
CA HIS A 187 4.11 9.04 -3.19
C HIS A 187 2.95 8.06 -2.94
N PHE A 188 3.09 6.82 -3.40
CA PHE A 188 2.16 5.72 -3.13
C PHE A 188 2.88 4.64 -2.31
N GLY A 189 2.54 4.52 -1.03
CA GLY A 189 3.24 3.58 -0.15
C GLY A 189 2.78 3.67 1.29
N SER A 190 3.62 3.21 2.20
CA SER A 190 3.39 3.33 3.64
C SER A 190 4.34 4.35 4.25
N ASN A 191 3.93 4.94 5.37
CA ASN A 191 4.90 5.57 6.25
C ASN A 191 5.58 4.47 7.07
N GLU A 192 6.82 4.16 6.71
CA GLU A 192 7.53 2.98 7.22
C GLU A 192 7.87 3.06 8.70
N GLN A 193 8.10 4.27 9.22
CA GLN A 193 8.27 4.51 10.65
C GLN A 193 6.99 4.18 11.43
N LEU A 194 5.83 4.64 10.94
CA LEU A 194 4.53 4.34 11.55
C LEU A 194 4.18 2.86 11.43
N ALA A 195 4.52 2.22 10.29
CA ALA A 195 4.33 0.79 10.10
C ALA A 195 5.15 -0.03 11.13
N GLY A 196 6.41 0.34 11.32
CA GLY A 196 7.25 -0.24 12.37
C GLY A 196 6.70 -0.01 13.77
N GLN A 197 6.19 1.19 14.07
CA GLN A 197 5.56 1.47 15.37
C GLN A 197 4.28 0.65 15.59
N ALA A 198 3.48 0.43 14.55
CA ALA A 198 2.28 -0.41 14.64
C ALA A 198 2.65 -1.87 15.01
N VAL A 199 3.69 -2.42 14.36
CA VAL A 199 4.25 -3.73 14.72
C VAL A 199 4.74 -3.74 16.18
N GLY A 200 5.57 -2.77 16.54
CA GLY A 200 6.13 -2.70 17.90
C GLY A 200 5.04 -2.56 18.97
N THR A 201 3.97 -1.78 18.70
CA THR A 201 2.83 -1.66 19.61
C THR A 201 2.13 -3.01 19.77
N LYS A 202 1.82 -3.71 18.66
CA LYS A 202 1.17 -5.03 18.69
C LYS A 202 2.02 -6.06 19.43
N LEU A 203 3.33 -6.05 19.24
CA LEU A 203 4.26 -6.94 19.97
C LEU A 203 4.28 -6.62 21.48
N ALA A 204 4.35 -5.35 21.85
CA ALA A 204 4.34 -4.93 23.26
C ALA A 204 3.02 -5.32 23.95
N GLU A 205 1.87 -5.16 23.28
CA GLU A 205 0.55 -5.59 23.78
C GLU A 205 0.46 -7.10 23.99
N GLN A 206 1.17 -7.88 23.18
CA GLN A 206 1.29 -9.34 23.31
C GLN A 206 2.37 -9.78 24.32
N GLY A 207 3.10 -8.85 24.93
CA GLY A 207 4.09 -9.09 25.95
C GLY A 207 5.50 -9.43 25.46
N PHE A 208 5.77 -9.31 24.15
CA PHE A 208 7.11 -9.51 23.58
C PHE A 208 8.07 -8.39 24.00
N LYS A 209 9.32 -8.75 24.31
CA LYS A 209 10.33 -7.84 24.87
C LYS A 209 11.65 -7.81 24.10
N HIS A 210 11.98 -8.90 23.41
CA HIS A 210 13.27 -9.12 22.75
C HIS A 210 13.10 -9.49 21.28
N PRO A 211 12.43 -8.64 20.45
CA PRO A 211 12.28 -8.90 19.03
C PRO A 211 13.61 -8.76 18.30
N VAL A 212 13.84 -9.64 17.31
CA VAL A 212 14.92 -9.53 16.33
C VAL A 212 14.33 -9.07 15.00
N CYS A 213 14.65 -7.85 14.58
CA CYS A 213 14.19 -7.28 13.30
C CYS A 213 15.25 -7.53 12.23
N VAL A 214 14.90 -8.25 11.16
CA VAL A 214 15.85 -8.69 10.13
C VAL A 214 15.82 -7.79 8.91
N ILE A 215 16.91 -7.06 8.66
CA ILE A 215 17.08 -6.17 7.50
C ILE A 215 17.85 -6.91 6.41
N GLN A 216 17.18 -7.20 5.30
CA GLN A 216 17.74 -7.94 4.16
C GLN A 216 18.46 -7.05 3.13
N GLN A 217 18.40 -5.74 3.29
CA GLN A 217 19.13 -4.77 2.45
C GLN A 217 19.59 -3.60 3.31
N GLN A 218 20.86 -3.65 3.73
CA GLN A 218 21.44 -2.59 4.56
C GLN A 218 21.43 -1.24 3.83
N GLY A 219 21.05 -0.18 4.58
CA GLY A 219 20.96 1.18 4.04
C GLY A 219 19.69 1.47 3.24
N HIS A 220 18.77 0.52 3.15
CA HIS A 220 17.43 0.74 2.60
C HIS A 220 16.59 1.55 3.59
N VAL A 221 16.30 2.81 3.26
CA VAL A 221 15.66 3.77 4.19
C VAL A 221 14.33 3.29 4.78
N GLY A 222 13.53 2.55 4.02
CA GLY A 222 12.26 2.01 4.48
C GLY A 222 12.43 0.87 5.49
N LEU A 223 13.35 -0.08 5.24
CA LEU A 223 13.60 -1.21 6.13
C LEU A 223 14.23 -0.74 7.45
N GLU A 224 15.16 0.21 7.38
CA GLU A 224 15.74 0.84 8.58
C GLU A 224 14.65 1.54 9.41
N ALA A 225 13.73 2.27 8.75
CA ALA A 225 12.63 2.96 9.42
C ALA A 225 11.64 1.98 10.09
N ARG A 226 11.34 0.82 9.45
CA ARG A 226 10.50 -0.24 10.05
C ARG A 226 11.12 -0.74 11.36
N CYS A 227 12.40 -1.15 11.35
CA CYS A 227 13.07 -1.64 12.56
C CYS A 227 13.23 -0.55 13.63
N ALA A 228 13.51 0.70 13.24
CA ALA A 228 13.54 1.83 14.16
C ALA A 228 12.17 2.07 14.80
N GLY A 229 11.08 1.94 14.04
CA GLY A 229 9.71 2.01 14.54
C GLY A 229 9.39 0.92 15.57
N VAL A 230 9.78 -0.33 15.29
CA VAL A 230 9.65 -1.45 16.24
C VAL A 230 10.40 -1.14 17.54
N LYS A 231 11.68 -0.73 17.43
CA LYS A 231 12.53 -0.41 18.57
C LYS A 231 12.01 0.74 19.43
N ALA A 232 11.36 1.73 18.80
CA ALA A 232 10.74 2.85 19.50
C ALA A 232 9.61 2.41 20.45
N LYS A 233 8.95 1.26 20.18
CA LYS A 233 7.87 0.70 21.00
C LYS A 233 8.34 -0.46 21.88
N VAL A 234 9.33 -1.22 21.43
CA VAL A 234 9.95 -2.33 22.19
C VAL A 234 11.45 -2.06 22.25
N PRO A 235 11.96 -1.37 23.29
CA PRO A 235 13.38 -0.96 23.38
C PRO A 235 14.38 -2.11 23.34
N GLY A 236 13.97 -3.32 23.74
CA GLY A 236 14.78 -4.54 23.67
C GLY A 236 14.93 -5.11 22.26
N ALA A 237 14.34 -4.47 21.24
CA ALA A 237 14.49 -4.91 19.86
C ALA A 237 15.94 -4.77 19.36
N GLU A 238 16.44 -5.82 18.72
CA GLU A 238 17.73 -5.85 18.05
C GLU A 238 17.57 -5.91 16.53
N ILE A 239 18.57 -5.41 15.83
CA ILE A 239 18.62 -5.46 14.37
C ILE A 239 19.61 -6.53 13.92
N LEU A 240 19.19 -7.38 12.98
CA LEU A 240 20.04 -8.35 12.30
C LEU A 240 20.13 -8.01 10.82
N TYR A 241 21.33 -7.70 10.34
CA TYR A 241 21.56 -7.49 8.91
C TYR A 241 21.91 -8.80 8.23
N VAL A 242 21.31 -9.04 7.06
CA VAL A 242 21.55 -10.20 6.20
C VAL A 242 21.62 -9.75 4.73
N ASP A 243 22.19 -10.59 3.86
CA ASP A 243 22.11 -10.37 2.41
C ASP A 243 20.86 -11.06 1.85
N GLY A 244 19.85 -10.30 1.51
CA GLY A 244 18.58 -10.82 0.95
C GLY A 244 18.71 -11.47 -0.43
N LYS A 245 19.86 -11.41 -1.08
CA LYS A 245 20.15 -12.12 -2.33
C LYS A 245 20.63 -13.57 -2.08
N ASP A 246 21.06 -13.88 -0.86
CA ASP A 246 21.51 -15.22 -0.43
C ASP A 246 20.60 -15.79 0.66
N MET A 247 19.53 -16.48 0.26
CA MET A 247 18.58 -17.08 1.19
C MET A 247 19.21 -18.15 2.09
N THR A 248 20.26 -18.83 1.65
CA THR A 248 21.01 -19.78 2.46
C THR A 248 21.79 -19.05 3.55
N GLY A 249 22.43 -17.93 3.21
CA GLY A 249 23.09 -17.05 4.14
C GLY A 249 22.11 -16.40 5.14
N VAL A 250 20.90 -16.00 4.69
CA VAL A 250 19.83 -15.53 5.56
C VAL A 250 19.48 -16.60 6.60
N GLN A 251 19.19 -17.84 6.16
CA GLN A 251 18.84 -18.94 7.05
C GLN A 251 19.94 -19.23 8.08
N SER A 252 21.17 -19.38 7.65
CA SER A 252 22.29 -19.71 8.54
C SER A 252 22.58 -18.59 9.54
N THR A 253 22.56 -17.33 9.12
CA THR A 253 22.78 -16.16 9.97
C THR A 253 21.68 -16.00 11.01
N ALA A 254 20.43 -16.14 10.63
CA ALA A 254 19.28 -16.07 11.54
C ALA A 254 19.28 -17.24 12.53
N THR A 255 19.60 -18.47 12.09
CA THR A 255 19.76 -19.64 12.96
C THR A 255 20.82 -19.40 14.01
N ALA A 256 22.02 -18.93 13.61
CA ALA A 256 23.11 -18.63 14.54
C ALA A 256 22.72 -17.52 15.54
N LYS A 257 22.02 -16.47 15.09
CA LYS A 257 21.50 -15.41 15.96
C LYS A 257 20.54 -15.96 17.02
N LEU A 258 19.58 -16.79 16.64
CA LEU A 258 18.59 -17.38 17.55
C LEU A 258 19.24 -18.41 18.51
N GLN A 259 20.28 -19.10 18.09
CA GLN A 259 21.06 -19.97 18.98
C GLN A 259 21.85 -19.19 20.03
N ALA A 260 22.34 -17.99 19.69
CA ALA A 260 23.08 -17.13 20.59
C ALA A 260 22.15 -16.32 21.52
N ALA A 261 21.07 -15.75 21.00
CA ALA A 261 20.09 -14.93 21.73
C ALA A 261 18.94 -15.81 22.23
N LYS A 262 19.14 -16.52 23.33
CA LYS A 262 18.14 -17.44 23.89
C LYS A 262 16.88 -16.77 24.45
N ASP A 263 16.95 -15.48 24.68
CA ASP A 263 15.86 -14.62 25.15
C ASP A 263 15.09 -13.96 23.99
N ALA A 264 15.52 -14.15 22.74
CA ALA A 264 14.77 -13.68 21.57
C ALA A 264 13.38 -14.36 21.54
N ASP A 265 12.33 -13.54 21.64
CA ASP A 265 10.95 -14.01 21.78
C ASP A 265 10.13 -13.89 20.49
N VAL A 266 10.57 -13.04 19.56
CA VAL A 266 10.03 -12.94 18.18
C VAL A 266 11.11 -12.56 17.20
N ILE A 267 11.05 -13.11 15.98
CA ILE A 267 11.86 -12.68 14.85
C ILE A 267 10.96 -12.12 13.76
N ILE A 268 11.35 -10.97 13.17
CA ILE A 268 10.53 -10.20 12.25
C ILE A 268 11.22 -10.16 10.89
N GLY A 269 10.60 -10.75 9.86
CA GLY A 269 11.02 -10.60 8.47
C GLY A 269 10.39 -9.37 7.84
N LEU A 270 11.16 -8.64 7.02
CA LEU A 270 10.70 -7.43 6.37
C LEU A 270 10.27 -7.65 4.91
N GLY A 271 9.95 -8.89 4.56
CA GLY A 271 9.40 -9.34 3.29
C GLY A 271 9.00 -10.80 3.36
N ALA A 272 8.04 -11.23 2.53
CA ALA A 272 7.48 -12.59 2.59
C ALA A 272 8.53 -13.69 2.36
N PRO A 273 9.42 -13.66 1.34
CA PRO A 273 10.43 -14.69 1.14
C PRO A 273 11.42 -14.79 2.33
N ILE A 274 11.80 -13.65 2.91
CA ILE A 274 12.65 -13.59 4.10
C ILE A 274 11.95 -14.29 5.27
N THR A 275 10.69 -13.93 5.54
CA THR A 275 9.92 -14.48 6.65
C THR A 275 9.76 -16.00 6.54
N LEU A 276 9.48 -16.52 5.33
CA LEU A 276 9.40 -17.96 5.08
C LEU A 276 10.74 -18.68 5.35
N THR A 277 11.86 -17.99 5.09
CA THR A 277 13.20 -18.49 5.45
C THR A 277 13.43 -18.44 6.95
N LEU A 278 12.96 -17.39 7.64
CA LEU A 278 13.08 -17.28 9.10
C LEU A 278 12.28 -18.36 9.85
N LEU A 279 11.15 -18.83 9.33
CA LEU A 279 10.43 -19.99 9.88
C LEU A 279 11.34 -21.23 9.96
N LYS A 280 12.12 -21.47 8.90
CA LYS A 280 13.10 -22.58 8.90
C LYS A 280 14.22 -22.32 9.90
N SER A 281 14.70 -21.08 10.00
CA SER A 281 15.75 -20.71 10.96
C SER A 281 15.32 -20.92 12.41
N VAL A 282 14.07 -20.63 12.76
CA VAL A 282 13.51 -20.88 14.09
C VAL A 282 13.52 -22.38 14.41
N ALA A 283 13.08 -23.21 13.44
CA ALA A 283 13.09 -24.67 13.59
C ALA A 283 14.53 -25.22 13.72
N ASP A 284 15.45 -24.80 12.88
CA ASP A 284 16.86 -25.25 12.88
C ASP A 284 17.60 -24.83 14.14
N ALA A 285 17.24 -23.67 14.72
CA ALA A 285 17.81 -23.20 15.98
C ALA A 285 17.21 -23.90 17.22
N GLY A 286 16.12 -24.66 17.07
CA GLY A 286 15.34 -25.16 18.21
C GLY A 286 14.82 -24.02 19.08
N SER A 287 14.51 -22.87 18.48
CA SER A 287 14.07 -21.66 19.19
C SER A 287 12.57 -21.67 19.41
N SER A 288 12.10 -21.08 20.50
CA SER A 288 10.68 -20.84 20.77
C SER A 288 10.19 -19.49 20.27
N ALA A 289 11.05 -18.69 19.63
CA ALA A 289 10.72 -17.38 19.09
C ALA A 289 9.54 -17.49 18.10
N LYS A 290 8.57 -16.57 18.24
CA LYS A 290 7.48 -16.42 17.26
C LYS A 290 8.00 -15.73 16.01
N VAL A 291 7.25 -15.86 14.91
CA VAL A 291 7.59 -15.20 13.65
C VAL A 291 6.53 -14.18 13.31
N ALA A 292 6.95 -12.95 13.03
CA ALA A 292 6.12 -11.87 12.47
C ALA A 292 6.68 -11.40 11.14
N SER A 293 5.88 -10.70 10.36
CA SER A 293 6.27 -10.31 9.00
C SER A 293 5.89 -8.87 8.66
N PHE A 294 6.54 -8.38 7.63
CA PHE A 294 6.03 -7.37 6.72
C PHE A 294 5.82 -8.01 5.36
N ASP A 295 4.89 -7.43 4.59
CA ASP A 295 4.45 -7.90 3.30
C ASP A 295 3.81 -9.29 3.35
N LEU A 296 3.24 -9.73 2.27
CA LEU A 296 2.68 -11.06 2.17
C LEU A 296 2.70 -11.55 0.71
N ASN A 297 2.55 -12.85 0.58
CA ASN A 297 2.17 -13.57 -0.63
C ASN A 297 1.24 -14.70 -0.23
N ALA A 298 0.78 -15.49 -1.18
CA ALA A 298 -0.18 -16.57 -0.91
C ALA A 298 0.37 -17.60 0.11
N GLU A 299 1.65 -17.95 0.05
CA GLU A 299 2.28 -18.90 0.98
C GLU A 299 2.35 -18.34 2.39
N LEU A 300 2.80 -17.09 2.55
CA LEU A 300 2.87 -16.44 3.85
C LEU A 300 1.48 -16.21 4.46
N ALA A 301 0.48 -15.83 3.63
CA ALA A 301 -0.90 -15.69 4.08
C ALA A 301 -1.45 -17.01 4.64
N GLN A 302 -1.13 -18.15 3.98
CA GLN A 302 -1.47 -19.48 4.50
C GLN A 302 -0.77 -19.75 5.84
N LYS A 303 0.51 -19.37 6.00
CA LYS A 303 1.25 -19.52 7.26
C LYS A 303 0.64 -18.72 8.42
N ILE A 304 -0.01 -17.59 8.13
CA ILE A 304 -0.77 -16.84 9.14
C ILE A 304 -2.06 -17.56 9.51
N VAL A 305 -2.79 -18.10 8.52
CA VAL A 305 -4.00 -18.93 8.77
C VAL A 305 -3.65 -20.13 9.64
N ASP A 306 -2.53 -20.81 9.35
CA ASP A 306 -2.05 -21.99 10.08
C ASP A 306 -1.53 -21.65 11.50
N GLY A 307 -1.23 -20.38 11.78
CA GLY A 307 -0.70 -19.90 13.06
C GLY A 307 0.82 -20.01 13.21
N ASP A 308 1.54 -20.36 12.13
CA ASP A 308 3.00 -20.38 12.08
C ASP A 308 3.61 -18.99 12.14
N VAL A 309 2.92 -18.00 11.55
CA VAL A 309 3.25 -16.57 11.57
C VAL A 309 2.14 -15.83 12.32
N ILE A 310 2.52 -15.05 13.33
CA ILE A 310 1.53 -14.42 14.23
C ILE A 310 0.77 -13.26 13.58
N PHE A 311 1.42 -12.51 12.69
CA PHE A 311 0.82 -11.48 11.84
C PHE A 311 1.82 -10.99 10.78
N THR A 312 1.30 -10.26 9.81
CA THR A 312 2.08 -9.44 8.88
C THR A 312 1.51 -8.03 8.75
N VAL A 313 2.32 -7.13 8.21
CA VAL A 313 1.88 -5.79 7.75
C VAL A 313 1.74 -5.83 6.25
N ASP A 314 0.51 -5.66 5.76
CA ASP A 314 0.24 -5.50 4.33
C ASP A 314 0.27 -4.01 3.96
N GLN A 315 0.99 -3.69 2.90
CA GLN A 315 1.08 -2.35 2.33
C GLN A 315 0.40 -2.22 0.96
N GLN A 316 -0.35 -3.23 0.53
CA GLN A 316 -1.15 -3.26 -0.69
C GLN A 316 -0.33 -2.98 -1.98
N PRO A 317 0.63 -3.83 -2.32
CA PRO A 317 1.59 -3.60 -3.41
C PRO A 317 0.93 -3.43 -4.79
N TRP A 318 -0.15 -4.16 -5.06
CA TRP A 318 -0.91 -3.98 -6.30
C TRP A 318 -1.40 -2.53 -6.46
N ALA A 319 -1.94 -1.95 -5.38
CA ALA A 319 -2.43 -0.57 -5.39
C ALA A 319 -1.30 0.43 -5.62
N GLN A 320 -0.10 0.19 -5.07
CA GLN A 320 1.06 1.06 -5.30
C GLN A 320 1.43 1.10 -6.79
N GLY A 321 1.50 -0.06 -7.45
CA GLY A 321 1.78 -0.15 -8.88
C GLY A 321 0.70 0.49 -9.74
N TYR A 322 -0.56 0.13 -9.47
CA TYR A 322 -1.72 0.64 -10.21
C TYR A 322 -1.81 2.17 -10.15
N MET A 323 -1.81 2.73 -8.94
CA MET A 323 -1.98 4.16 -8.74
C MET A 323 -0.80 4.98 -9.27
N SER A 324 0.40 4.42 -9.28
CA SER A 324 1.57 5.11 -9.82
C SER A 324 1.41 5.38 -11.32
N VAL A 325 0.97 4.39 -12.10
CA VAL A 325 0.73 4.54 -13.55
C VAL A 325 -0.50 5.41 -13.83
N ASP A 326 -1.62 5.11 -13.17
CA ASP A 326 -2.88 5.85 -13.33
C ASP A 326 -2.70 7.35 -12.98
N SER A 327 -1.94 7.66 -11.93
CA SER A 327 -1.64 9.04 -11.53
C SER A 327 -0.81 9.80 -12.58
N LEU A 328 0.18 9.15 -13.20
CA LEU A 328 0.96 9.74 -14.29
C LEU A 328 0.10 10.01 -15.52
N TRP A 329 -0.80 9.08 -15.87
CA TRP A 329 -1.76 9.26 -16.93
C TRP A 329 -2.71 10.44 -16.65
N GLN A 330 -3.25 10.55 -15.43
CA GLN A 330 -4.09 11.68 -15.02
C GLN A 330 -3.33 13.00 -15.08
N ALA A 331 -2.06 13.03 -14.64
CA ALA A 331 -1.23 14.22 -14.72
C ALA A 331 -1.01 14.69 -16.18
N LYS A 332 -0.75 13.76 -17.10
CA LYS A 332 -0.60 14.07 -18.52
C LYS A 332 -1.91 14.55 -19.16
N ARG A 333 -3.03 13.92 -18.80
CA ARG A 333 -4.35 14.22 -19.36
C ARG A 333 -4.89 15.59 -18.95
N GLY A 334 -4.70 15.99 -17.71
CA GLY A 334 -5.35 17.18 -17.17
C GLY A 334 -4.57 17.94 -16.11
N GLY A 335 -3.30 17.59 -15.90
CA GLY A 335 -2.48 18.22 -14.87
C GLY A 335 -2.88 17.81 -13.43
N PHE A 336 -3.67 16.73 -13.29
CA PHE A 336 -4.14 16.28 -11.97
C PHE A 336 -2.99 15.68 -11.16
N LYS A 337 -2.89 16.07 -9.89
CA LYS A 337 -1.90 15.54 -8.96
C LYS A 337 -2.64 14.98 -7.76
N LEU A 338 -2.65 13.65 -7.64
CA LEU A 338 -3.28 12.98 -6.50
C LEU A 338 -2.53 13.31 -5.21
N GLY A 339 -3.24 13.26 -4.08
CA GLY A 339 -2.68 13.53 -2.76
C GLY A 339 -2.54 15.02 -2.42
N GLY A 340 -2.72 15.96 -3.37
CA GLY A 340 -2.59 17.39 -3.10
C GLY A 340 -1.20 17.79 -2.57
N GLY A 341 -0.14 17.11 -3.03
CA GLY A 341 1.24 17.28 -2.55
C GLY A 341 1.59 16.46 -1.31
N GLN A 342 0.66 15.64 -0.82
CA GLN A 342 0.88 14.70 0.29
C GLN A 342 0.97 13.26 -0.24
N PRO A 343 1.62 12.34 0.49
CA PRO A 343 1.61 10.92 0.16
C PRO A 343 0.19 10.34 0.18
N VAL A 344 -0.08 9.40 -0.71
CA VAL A 344 -1.28 8.56 -0.71
C VAL A 344 -0.92 7.24 -0.06
N LEU A 345 -1.35 7.04 1.18
CA LEU A 345 -0.96 5.88 1.96
C LEU A 345 -1.75 4.62 1.52
N THR A 346 -1.02 3.54 1.26
CA THR A 346 -1.57 2.21 0.95
C THR A 346 -1.46 1.23 2.13
N GLY A 347 -0.98 1.67 3.28
CA GLY A 347 -0.82 0.92 4.52
C GLY A 347 -0.34 1.83 5.66
N PRO A 348 -0.06 1.27 6.85
CA PRO A 348 -0.01 -0.16 7.19
C PRO A 348 -1.40 -0.77 7.47
N THR A 349 -1.61 -2.02 7.07
CA THR A 349 -2.75 -2.85 7.48
C THR A 349 -2.26 -4.13 8.14
N ILE A 350 -2.68 -4.40 9.37
CA ILE A 350 -2.31 -5.64 10.05
C ILE A 350 -3.18 -6.79 9.53
N VAL A 351 -2.52 -7.87 9.13
CA VAL A 351 -3.13 -9.15 8.78
C VAL A 351 -2.70 -10.20 9.78
N ASP A 352 -3.65 -10.75 10.53
CA ASP A 352 -3.45 -11.81 11.51
C ASP A 352 -4.50 -12.92 11.33
N GLN A 353 -4.54 -13.91 12.20
CA GLN A 353 -5.47 -15.04 12.07
C GLN A 353 -6.95 -14.64 11.97
N SER A 354 -7.33 -13.45 12.48
CA SER A 354 -8.73 -13.01 12.45
C SER A 354 -9.22 -12.61 11.05
N ASN A 355 -8.30 -12.22 10.14
CA ASN A 355 -8.64 -11.73 8.80
C ASN A 355 -7.82 -12.39 7.67
N ALA A 356 -6.82 -13.22 8.00
CA ALA A 356 -5.91 -13.83 7.02
C ALA A 356 -6.63 -14.70 6.00
N SER A 357 -7.70 -15.40 6.38
CA SER A 357 -8.48 -16.25 5.46
C SER A 357 -9.15 -15.45 4.33
N ASP A 358 -9.58 -14.22 4.60
CA ASP A 358 -10.15 -13.37 3.57
C ASP A 358 -9.07 -12.76 2.68
N VAL A 359 -7.93 -12.37 3.26
CA VAL A 359 -6.77 -11.86 2.52
C VAL A 359 -6.15 -12.92 1.62
N LEU A 360 -6.07 -14.19 2.08
CA LEU A 360 -5.53 -15.32 1.33
C LEU A 360 -6.22 -15.50 -0.03
N LYS A 361 -7.53 -15.30 -0.12
CA LYS A 361 -8.29 -15.39 -1.37
C LYS A 361 -7.77 -14.42 -2.43
N PHE A 362 -7.38 -13.23 -2.02
CA PHE A 362 -6.81 -12.20 -2.92
C PHE A 362 -5.32 -12.45 -3.18
N ALA A 363 -4.58 -12.92 -2.19
CA ALA A 363 -3.17 -13.29 -2.35
C ALA A 363 -3.00 -14.42 -3.37
N GLN A 364 -3.90 -15.42 -3.38
CA GLN A 364 -3.94 -16.50 -4.39
C GLN A 364 -4.24 -15.99 -5.81
N GLN A 365 -4.88 -14.83 -5.94
CA GLN A 365 -5.09 -14.17 -7.22
C GLN A 365 -3.92 -13.27 -7.65
N GLY A 366 -2.91 -13.14 -6.80
CA GLY A 366 -1.75 -12.28 -7.05
C GLY A 366 -2.09 -10.78 -7.06
N VAL A 367 -3.05 -10.36 -6.20
CA VAL A 367 -3.41 -8.95 -6.02
C VAL A 367 -3.15 -8.47 -4.59
N ARG A 368 -2.59 -9.38 -3.77
CA ARG A 368 -2.15 -9.11 -2.41
C ARG A 368 -0.88 -9.87 -2.07
#